data_e1002bc54407d2b7e2b46a91c9ed43ec
#
_entry.id   e1002bc54407d2b7e2b46a91c9ed43ec
#
_cell.length_a   1.000
_cell.length_b   1.000
_cell.length_c   1.000
_cell.angle_alpha   90.00
_cell.angle_beta   90.00
_cell.angle_gamma   90.00
#
_symmetry.space_group_name_H-M   'P 1'
#
loop_
_entity.id
_entity.type
_entity.pdbx_description
1 polymer ?
#
loop_
_entity_poly.entity_id
_entity_poly.type
_entity_poly.pdbx_seq_one_letter_code
_entity_poly.pdbx_strand_id
1 'polypeptide(L)'
;KCAFVGTDAPEAGHMQGEMIGNYVVEHFDEMDLNGDGKISYAMFMGQLGNAEAIYRTQFAVEDADKIITDAGKPALEYFDASNSDKYQVDQDGNWSATAANNYMTTNLSQYNEGSNNMIELVICNNDGMAEGAVSALNDKGYNLGTGKDCKMIPVFGVDATDAAKQLIADRKMTATVKQDADGMAACIADLAKNAAGGKDLMDGTDSYNISEKV
;
A
#
# COMPACT_ATOMS: atom_id res chain seq x y z
N LYS A 1 19.52 -27.59 2.05
CA LYS A 1 18.50 -27.19 1.09
C LYS A 1 17.51 -26.24 1.79
N CYS A 2 17.07 -25.21 1.13
CA CYS A 2 16.03 -24.30 1.59
C CYS A 2 15.03 -24.06 0.45
N ALA A 3 13.82 -23.62 0.78
CA ALA A 3 12.82 -23.17 -0.18
C ALA A 3 12.30 -21.81 0.28
N PHE A 4 11.97 -20.94 -0.65
CA PHE A 4 11.25 -19.68 -0.41
C PHE A 4 9.79 -19.90 -0.79
N VAL A 5 8.89 -19.40 0.04
CA VAL A 5 7.45 -19.39 -0.23
C VAL A 5 6.98 -17.94 -0.08
N GLY A 6 6.42 -17.40 -1.13
CA GLY A 6 5.91 -16.03 -1.17
C GLY A 6 4.88 -15.88 -2.28
N THR A 7 4.23 -14.73 -2.33
CA THR A 7 3.39 -14.32 -3.46
C THR A 7 4.23 -13.63 -4.53
N ASP A 8 3.65 -13.36 -5.69
CA ASP A 8 4.29 -12.56 -6.73
C ASP A 8 4.35 -11.10 -6.27
N ALA A 9 5.56 -10.64 -5.93
CA ALA A 9 5.76 -9.29 -5.38
C ALA A 9 5.38 -8.17 -6.37
N PRO A 10 5.73 -8.23 -7.67
CA PRO A 10 5.25 -7.29 -8.68
C PRO A 10 3.73 -7.21 -8.78
N GLU A 11 3.04 -8.36 -8.78
CA GLU A 11 1.59 -8.41 -8.98
C GLU A 11 0.82 -7.62 -7.93
N ALA A 12 1.23 -7.70 -6.65
CA ALA A 12 0.60 -6.91 -5.59
C ALA A 12 0.75 -5.40 -5.84
N GLY A 13 1.89 -4.95 -6.36
CA GLY A 13 2.12 -3.57 -6.77
C GLY A 13 1.23 -3.15 -7.94
N HIS A 14 1.14 -3.98 -8.98
CA HIS A 14 0.27 -3.74 -10.14
C HIS A 14 -1.21 -3.66 -9.75
N MET A 15 -1.69 -4.60 -8.94
CA MET A 15 -3.08 -4.56 -8.43
C MET A 15 -3.36 -3.30 -7.61
N GLN A 16 -2.44 -2.90 -6.75
CA GLN A 16 -2.58 -1.67 -5.97
C GLN A 16 -2.60 -0.43 -6.88
N GLY A 17 -1.72 -0.36 -7.88
CA GLY A 17 -1.67 0.71 -8.85
C GLY A 17 -2.94 0.82 -9.69
N GLU A 18 -3.48 -0.30 -10.16
CA GLU A 18 -4.75 -0.34 -10.87
C GLU A 18 -5.92 0.18 -10.01
N MET A 19 -6.00 -0.25 -8.74
CA MET A 19 -7.03 0.22 -7.82
C MET A 19 -6.93 1.73 -7.58
N ILE A 20 -5.72 2.23 -7.34
CA ILE A 20 -5.45 3.65 -7.11
C ILE A 20 -5.82 4.46 -8.35
N GLY A 21 -5.33 4.07 -9.53
CA GLY A 21 -5.56 4.78 -10.77
C GLY A 21 -7.06 4.92 -11.09
N ASN A 22 -7.80 3.82 -10.99
CA ASN A 22 -9.25 3.83 -11.21
C ASN A 22 -9.97 4.70 -10.18
N TYR A 23 -9.62 4.61 -8.91
CA TYR A 23 -10.21 5.42 -7.85
C TYR A 23 -9.96 6.93 -8.07
N VAL A 24 -8.73 7.30 -8.38
CA VAL A 24 -8.37 8.71 -8.63
C VAL A 24 -9.12 9.26 -9.84
N VAL A 25 -9.23 8.50 -10.94
CA VAL A 25 -9.98 8.94 -12.12
C VAL A 25 -11.45 9.20 -11.80
N GLU A 26 -12.06 8.32 -11.00
CA GLU A 26 -13.47 8.43 -10.61
C GLU A 26 -13.74 9.59 -9.64
N HIS A 27 -12.79 9.85 -8.72
CA HIS A 27 -12.98 10.79 -7.59
C HIS A 27 -12.07 12.02 -7.62
N PHE A 28 -11.41 12.31 -8.74
CA PHE A 28 -10.36 13.34 -8.83
C PHE A 28 -10.78 14.68 -8.22
N ASP A 29 -11.94 15.18 -8.61
CA ASP A 29 -12.42 16.50 -8.17
C ASP A 29 -12.82 16.52 -6.68
N GLU A 30 -13.14 15.36 -6.10
CA GLU A 30 -13.44 15.20 -4.66
C GLU A 30 -12.16 15.05 -3.83
N MET A 31 -11.09 14.51 -4.43
CA MET A 31 -9.80 14.29 -3.79
C MET A 31 -8.94 15.55 -3.77
N ASP A 32 -9.07 16.42 -4.77
CA ASP A 32 -8.37 17.72 -4.83
C ASP A 32 -8.93 18.67 -3.76
N LEU A 33 -8.50 18.47 -2.52
CA LEU A 33 -9.04 19.16 -1.36
C LEU A 33 -8.54 20.61 -1.23
N ASN A 34 -7.38 20.90 -1.81
CA ASN A 34 -6.81 22.24 -1.82
C ASN A 34 -7.14 23.03 -3.12
N GLY A 35 -7.71 22.38 -4.14
CA GLY A 35 -8.17 23.00 -5.39
C GLY A 35 -7.05 23.41 -6.32
N ASP A 36 -5.89 22.76 -6.27
CA ASP A 36 -4.74 23.11 -7.13
C ASP A 36 -4.70 22.34 -8.46
N GLY A 37 -5.65 21.44 -8.68
CA GLY A 37 -5.80 20.65 -9.90
C GLY A 37 -4.86 19.46 -9.98
N LYS A 38 -4.30 19.01 -8.87
CA LYS A 38 -3.38 17.88 -8.76
C LYS A 38 -3.78 16.97 -7.61
N ILE A 39 -3.19 15.78 -7.56
CA ILE A 39 -3.29 14.87 -6.41
C ILE A 39 -1.89 14.59 -5.90
N SER A 40 -1.60 15.07 -4.70
CA SER A 40 -0.33 14.82 -4.04
C SER A 40 -0.40 13.62 -3.12
N TYR A 41 0.57 12.69 -3.24
CA TYR A 41 0.58 11.45 -2.47
C TYR A 41 1.73 11.33 -1.48
N ALA A 42 1.49 10.61 -0.39
CA ALA A 42 2.51 10.09 0.51
C ALA A 42 2.65 8.57 0.27
N MET A 43 3.90 8.08 0.26
CA MET A 43 4.24 6.66 0.09
C MET A 43 5.01 6.17 1.31
N PHE A 44 4.53 5.10 1.94
CA PHE A 44 5.22 4.44 3.05
C PHE A 44 5.76 3.07 2.63
N MET A 45 7.09 2.96 2.60
CA MET A 45 7.83 1.76 2.21
C MET A 45 8.21 0.94 3.44
N GLY A 46 7.98 -0.38 3.38
CA GLY A 46 8.18 -1.26 4.53
C GLY A 46 9.64 -1.54 4.88
N GLN A 47 10.50 -1.81 3.87
CA GLN A 47 11.88 -2.21 4.11
C GLN A 47 12.76 -1.98 2.88
N LEU A 48 13.93 -1.39 3.07
CA LEU A 48 14.93 -1.26 2.00
C LEU A 48 15.47 -2.63 1.57
N GLY A 49 15.64 -2.81 0.26
CA GLY A 49 16.21 -4.04 -0.31
C GLY A 49 15.25 -5.25 -0.31
N ASN A 50 14.06 -5.12 0.23
CA ASN A 50 13.04 -6.15 0.15
C ASN A 50 12.29 -6.06 -1.19
N ALA A 51 12.18 -7.16 -1.92
CA ALA A 51 11.58 -7.17 -3.25
C ALA A 51 10.11 -6.72 -3.23
N GLU A 52 9.32 -7.17 -2.26
CA GLU A 52 7.92 -6.77 -2.13
C GLU A 52 7.79 -5.26 -1.88
N ALA A 53 8.63 -4.70 -1.00
CA ALA A 53 8.63 -3.26 -0.75
C ALA A 53 9.00 -2.46 -1.99
N ILE A 54 10.01 -2.90 -2.74
CA ILE A 54 10.47 -2.25 -3.97
C ILE A 54 9.35 -2.22 -5.01
N TYR A 55 8.78 -3.39 -5.33
CA TYR A 55 7.79 -3.51 -6.40
C TYR A 55 6.44 -2.87 -6.04
N ARG A 56 5.98 -2.99 -4.77
CA ARG A 56 4.78 -2.29 -4.31
C ARG A 56 4.95 -0.77 -4.36
N THR A 57 6.12 -0.26 -3.99
CA THR A 57 6.42 1.18 -4.08
C THR A 57 6.45 1.67 -5.52
N GLN A 58 7.07 0.89 -6.43
CA GLN A 58 7.21 1.25 -7.83
C GLN A 58 5.87 1.18 -8.58
N PHE A 59 5.27 -0.01 -8.64
CA PHE A 59 4.13 -0.26 -9.53
C PHE A 59 2.83 0.38 -9.03
N ALA A 60 2.68 0.59 -7.71
CA ALA A 60 1.51 1.32 -7.20
C ALA A 60 1.41 2.73 -7.77
N VAL A 61 2.53 3.38 -8.06
CA VAL A 61 2.55 4.73 -8.65
C VAL A 61 2.60 4.68 -10.17
N GLU A 62 3.46 3.83 -10.76
CA GLU A 62 3.62 3.77 -12.23
C GLU A 62 2.32 3.39 -12.94
N ASP A 63 1.61 2.36 -12.44
CA ASP A 63 0.37 1.90 -13.06
C ASP A 63 -0.79 2.87 -12.80
N ALA A 64 -0.84 3.46 -11.58
CA ALA A 64 -1.82 4.50 -11.28
C ALA A 64 -1.63 5.71 -12.22
N ASP A 65 -0.41 6.21 -12.35
CA ASP A 65 -0.08 7.33 -13.23
C ASP A 65 -0.47 7.05 -14.68
N LYS A 66 -0.22 5.83 -15.16
CA LYS A 66 -0.61 5.43 -16.49
C LYS A 66 -2.12 5.55 -16.70
N ILE A 67 -2.93 5.03 -15.79
CA ILE A 67 -4.40 5.07 -15.85
C ILE A 67 -4.91 6.51 -15.77
N ILE A 68 -4.37 7.30 -14.84
CA ILE A 68 -4.75 8.69 -14.60
C ILE A 68 -4.46 9.55 -15.82
N THR A 69 -3.25 9.41 -16.41
CA THR A 69 -2.84 10.19 -17.57
C THR A 69 -3.55 9.76 -18.86
N ASP A 70 -3.82 8.46 -19.04
CA ASP A 70 -4.64 7.95 -20.14
C ASP A 70 -6.09 8.51 -20.09
N ALA A 71 -6.57 8.83 -18.88
CA ALA A 71 -7.87 9.50 -18.67
C ALA A 71 -7.81 11.04 -18.84
N GLY A 72 -6.62 11.60 -19.16
CA GLY A 72 -6.42 13.04 -19.38
C GLY A 72 -6.32 13.87 -18.10
N LYS A 73 -6.07 13.24 -16.95
CA LYS A 73 -5.80 13.93 -15.69
C LYS A 73 -4.28 14.05 -15.46
N PRO A 74 -3.80 15.00 -14.62
CA PRO A 74 -2.38 15.08 -14.24
C PRO A 74 -1.91 13.83 -13.49
N ALA A 75 -0.67 13.42 -13.71
CA ALA A 75 -0.01 12.38 -12.92
C ALA A 75 0.06 12.74 -11.44
N LEU A 76 0.18 11.74 -10.58
CA LEU A 76 0.36 11.91 -9.14
C LEU A 76 1.68 12.66 -8.85
N GLU A 77 1.64 13.58 -7.90
CA GLU A 77 2.85 14.26 -7.41
C GLU A 77 3.21 13.78 -6.01
N TYR A 78 4.49 13.49 -5.75
CA TYR A 78 4.92 13.22 -4.38
C TYR A 78 4.87 14.52 -3.56
N PHE A 79 4.26 14.49 -2.38
CA PHE A 79 3.96 15.67 -1.58
C PHE A 79 5.18 16.53 -1.22
N ASP A 80 6.35 15.92 -1.04
CA ASP A 80 7.61 16.59 -0.71
C ASP A 80 8.57 16.60 -1.91
N ALA A 81 8.58 17.69 -2.66
CA ALA A 81 9.43 17.85 -3.81
C ALA A 81 10.95 17.79 -3.50
N SER A 82 11.35 17.93 -2.25
CA SER A 82 12.75 17.80 -1.81
C SER A 82 13.19 16.35 -1.62
N ASN A 83 12.26 15.42 -1.48
CA ASN A 83 12.54 14.00 -1.34
C ASN A 83 12.56 13.31 -2.72
N SER A 84 13.77 13.12 -3.27
CA SER A 84 13.98 12.49 -4.57
C SER A 84 13.59 11.02 -4.65
N ASP A 85 13.54 10.32 -3.50
CA ASP A 85 13.19 8.91 -3.45
C ASP A 85 11.69 8.68 -3.58
N LYS A 86 10.88 9.72 -3.27
CA LYS A 86 9.42 9.70 -3.33
C LYS A 86 8.75 8.64 -2.45
N TYR A 87 9.40 8.28 -1.33
CA TYR A 87 8.84 7.46 -0.27
C TYR A 87 9.49 7.79 1.08
N GLN A 88 8.84 7.37 2.15
CA GLN A 88 9.39 7.33 3.50
C GLN A 88 9.42 5.87 3.95
N VAL A 89 10.61 5.39 4.33
CA VAL A 89 10.81 3.98 4.67
C VAL A 89 10.79 3.78 6.19
N ASP A 90 10.23 2.67 6.65
CA ASP A 90 10.42 2.22 8.03
C ASP A 90 11.91 1.90 8.25
N GLN A 91 12.59 2.72 9.05
CA GLN A 91 14.05 2.63 9.26
C GLN A 91 14.47 1.32 9.93
N ASP A 92 13.55 0.72 10.70
CA ASP A 92 13.80 -0.58 11.36
C ASP A 92 13.41 -1.76 10.46
N GLY A 93 12.79 -1.50 9.31
CA GLY A 93 12.36 -2.52 8.34
C GLY A 93 11.26 -3.45 8.87
N ASN A 94 10.46 -2.98 9.83
CA ASN A 94 9.43 -3.77 10.49
C ASN A 94 8.03 -3.62 9.86
N TRP A 95 7.89 -2.82 8.82
CA TRP A 95 6.60 -2.55 8.16
C TRP A 95 5.54 -2.03 9.15
N SER A 96 5.95 -1.18 10.07
CA SER A 96 5.20 -0.89 11.28
C SER A 96 4.21 0.25 11.15
N ALA A 97 3.04 0.07 11.80
CA ALA A 97 2.05 1.13 11.98
C ALA A 97 2.67 2.37 12.67
N THR A 98 3.57 2.17 13.62
CA THR A 98 4.21 3.25 14.36
C THR A 98 5.07 4.14 13.45
N ALA A 99 5.85 3.57 12.53
CA ALA A 99 6.67 4.33 11.59
C ALA A 99 5.77 5.19 10.68
N ALA A 100 4.74 4.59 10.08
CA ALA A 100 3.81 5.32 9.21
C ALA A 100 3.02 6.41 9.97
N ASN A 101 2.58 6.13 11.20
CA ASN A 101 1.90 7.12 12.04
C ASN A 101 2.79 8.32 12.34
N ASN A 102 4.04 8.09 12.75
CA ASN A 102 5.00 9.16 13.06
C ASN A 102 5.29 10.03 11.83
N TYR A 103 5.53 9.40 10.67
CA TYR A 103 5.72 10.13 9.42
C TYR A 103 4.48 10.94 9.04
N MET A 104 3.31 10.30 9.02
CA MET A 104 2.07 10.96 8.63
C MET A 104 1.71 12.12 9.56
N THR A 105 1.88 11.96 10.89
CA THR A 105 1.68 13.03 11.87
C THR A 105 2.57 14.23 11.58
N THR A 106 3.85 13.99 11.26
CA THR A 106 4.81 15.03 10.90
C THR A 106 4.43 15.70 9.60
N ASN A 107 4.11 14.91 8.57
CA ASN A 107 3.75 15.39 7.24
C ASN A 107 2.50 16.28 7.29
N LEU A 108 1.44 15.84 7.97
CA LEU A 108 0.18 16.60 8.09
C LEU A 108 0.34 17.93 8.85
N SER A 109 1.42 18.14 9.59
CA SER A 109 1.70 19.42 10.21
C SER A 109 2.11 20.51 9.21
N GLN A 110 2.63 20.12 8.05
CA GLN A 110 3.17 21.00 7.01
C GLN A 110 2.37 20.93 5.71
N TYR A 111 1.91 19.74 5.32
CA TYR A 111 1.26 19.44 4.03
C TYR A 111 -0.24 19.18 4.24
N ASN A 112 -0.97 20.23 4.56
CA ASN A 112 -2.40 20.24 4.85
C ASN A 112 -3.15 21.21 3.92
N GLU A 113 -4.45 21.39 4.09
CA GLU A 113 -5.30 22.25 3.25
C GLU A 113 -4.80 23.70 3.05
N GLY A 114 -3.92 24.17 3.91
CA GLY A 114 -3.30 25.49 3.76
C GLY A 114 -2.02 25.49 2.94
N SER A 115 -1.58 24.35 2.43
CA SER A 115 -0.34 24.21 1.65
C SER A 115 -0.62 23.83 0.20
N ASN A 116 0.25 24.24 -0.71
CA ASN A 116 0.12 23.91 -2.14
C ASN A 116 0.35 22.42 -2.45
N ASN A 117 0.96 21.68 -1.54
CA ASN A 117 1.25 20.25 -1.70
C ASN A 117 0.56 19.45 -0.58
N MET A 118 -0.73 19.70 -0.39
CA MET A 118 -1.53 18.93 0.56
C MET A 118 -1.47 17.44 0.22
N ILE A 119 -1.29 16.57 1.23
CA ILE A 119 -1.39 15.13 1.01
C ILE A 119 -2.86 14.77 0.82
N GLU A 120 -3.19 14.21 -0.34
CA GLU A 120 -4.55 13.87 -0.77
C GLU A 120 -4.70 12.39 -1.10
N LEU A 121 -3.60 11.63 -1.02
CA LEU A 121 -3.55 10.19 -1.23
C LEU A 121 -2.46 9.59 -0.36
N VAL A 122 -2.73 8.44 0.27
CA VAL A 122 -1.75 7.69 1.05
C VAL A 122 -1.63 6.28 0.50
N ILE A 123 -0.41 5.89 0.14
CA ILE A 123 -0.07 4.59 -0.40
C ILE A 123 0.86 3.89 0.59
N CYS A 124 0.48 2.70 1.03
CA CYS A 124 1.26 1.92 2.00
C CYS A 124 1.63 0.56 1.43
N ASN A 125 2.85 0.12 1.71
CA ASN A 125 3.29 -1.19 1.26
C ASN A 125 2.56 -2.35 1.98
N ASN A 126 1.97 -2.11 3.16
CA ASN A 126 1.12 -3.08 3.86
C ASN A 126 0.01 -2.42 4.68
N ASP A 127 -0.91 -3.24 5.17
CA ASP A 127 -2.05 -2.78 5.97
C ASP A 127 -1.62 -2.23 7.35
N GLY A 128 -0.58 -2.79 7.97
CA GLY A 128 -0.09 -2.28 9.24
C GLY A 128 0.33 -0.80 9.13
N MET A 129 1.06 -0.45 8.08
CA MET A 129 1.43 0.95 7.80
C MET A 129 0.19 1.80 7.47
N ALA A 130 -0.78 1.25 6.72
CA ALA A 130 -2.04 1.93 6.41
C ALA A 130 -2.86 2.24 7.69
N GLU A 131 -2.94 1.30 8.63
CA GLU A 131 -3.57 1.50 9.94
C GLU A 131 -2.91 2.66 10.70
N GLY A 132 -1.57 2.72 10.68
CA GLY A 132 -0.82 3.82 11.30
C GLY A 132 -1.11 5.17 10.66
N ALA A 133 -1.16 5.23 9.33
CA ALA A 133 -1.49 6.43 8.58
C ALA A 133 -2.94 6.88 8.85
N VAL A 134 -3.91 5.96 8.85
CA VAL A 134 -5.31 6.25 9.21
C VAL A 134 -5.43 6.82 10.61
N SER A 135 -4.69 6.28 11.59
CA SER A 135 -4.68 6.83 12.95
C SER A 135 -4.23 8.29 12.98
N ALA A 136 -3.15 8.63 12.27
CA ALA A 136 -2.67 10.01 12.19
C ALA A 136 -3.66 10.94 11.47
N LEU A 137 -4.34 10.44 10.42
CA LEU A 137 -5.40 11.17 9.72
C LEU A 137 -6.58 11.45 10.65
N ASN A 138 -7.02 10.45 11.43
CA ASN A 138 -8.10 10.61 12.39
C ASN A 138 -7.79 11.70 13.45
N ASP A 139 -6.55 11.77 13.94
CA ASP A 139 -6.11 12.79 14.90
C ASP A 139 -6.19 14.22 14.32
N LYS A 140 -6.18 14.34 12.99
CA LYS A 140 -6.33 15.62 12.28
C LYS A 140 -7.75 15.89 11.76
N GLY A 141 -8.69 14.99 12.03
CA GLY A 141 -10.08 15.14 11.65
C GLY A 141 -10.45 14.57 10.28
N TYR A 142 -9.51 13.90 9.59
CA TYR A 142 -9.77 13.16 8.36
C TYR A 142 -10.18 11.72 8.65
N ASN A 143 -10.82 11.06 7.70
CA ASN A 143 -11.11 9.62 7.71
C ASN A 143 -11.87 9.14 8.98
N LEU A 144 -12.79 9.96 9.50
CA LEU A 144 -13.54 9.64 10.73
C LEU A 144 -14.72 8.69 10.49
N GLY A 145 -14.88 8.19 9.26
CA GLY A 145 -15.99 7.31 8.90
C GLY A 145 -17.18 8.05 8.33
N THR A 146 -18.38 7.86 8.89
CA THR A 146 -19.61 8.46 8.36
C THR A 146 -19.94 9.79 9.03
N GLY A 147 -20.12 10.85 8.24
CA GLY A 147 -20.54 12.16 8.71
C GLY A 147 -20.63 13.14 7.54
N LYS A 148 -21.50 14.16 7.65
CA LYS A 148 -21.72 15.14 6.56
C LYS A 148 -20.48 15.98 6.23
N ASP A 149 -19.56 16.10 7.17
CA ASP A 149 -18.38 16.95 7.06
C ASP A 149 -17.08 16.13 7.17
N CYS A 150 -17.15 14.79 7.00
CA CYS A 150 -15.99 13.94 7.08
C CYS A 150 -15.20 14.02 5.75
N LYS A 151 -14.10 14.75 5.78
CA LYS A 151 -13.13 14.76 4.68
C LYS A 151 -12.35 13.45 4.70
N MET A 152 -12.21 12.83 3.55
CA MET A 152 -11.51 11.57 3.40
C MET A 152 -10.27 11.76 2.51
N ILE A 153 -9.12 11.37 3.02
CA ILE A 153 -7.90 11.18 2.24
C ILE A 153 -7.80 9.68 1.96
N PRO A 154 -7.88 9.22 0.70
CA PRO A 154 -7.81 7.81 0.38
C PRO A 154 -6.53 7.15 0.88
N VAL A 155 -6.67 5.96 1.48
CA VAL A 155 -5.55 5.15 1.99
C VAL A 155 -5.63 3.76 1.38
N PHE A 156 -4.53 3.31 0.78
CA PHE A 156 -4.40 1.99 0.16
C PHE A 156 -3.31 1.17 0.84
N GLY A 157 -3.60 -0.10 1.08
CA GLY A 157 -2.71 -1.06 1.70
C GLY A 157 -2.56 -2.36 0.90
N VAL A 158 -1.89 -3.32 1.50
CA VAL A 158 -1.72 -4.70 1.00
C VAL A 158 -1.77 -5.62 2.21
N ASP A 159 -2.33 -6.79 2.10
CA ASP A 159 -2.45 -7.97 2.96
C ASP A 159 -3.91 -8.38 3.21
N ALA A 160 -4.86 -7.47 3.16
CA ALA A 160 -6.27 -7.67 3.49
C ALA A 160 -6.46 -8.24 4.90
N THR A 161 -5.77 -7.65 5.89
CA THR A 161 -5.92 -8.00 7.29
C THR A 161 -7.36 -7.75 7.78
N ASP A 162 -7.78 -8.42 8.84
CA ASP A 162 -9.12 -8.21 9.39
C ASP A 162 -9.29 -6.78 9.93
N ALA A 163 -8.21 -6.18 10.47
CA ALA A 163 -8.22 -4.79 10.90
C ALA A 163 -8.41 -3.82 9.72
N ALA A 164 -7.68 -4.00 8.61
CA ALA A 164 -7.85 -3.19 7.42
C ALA A 164 -9.25 -3.34 6.82
N LYS A 165 -9.78 -4.56 6.72
CA LYS A 165 -11.17 -4.78 6.26
C LYS A 165 -12.19 -4.05 7.13
N GLN A 166 -11.97 -4.01 8.46
CA GLN A 166 -12.84 -3.26 9.36
C GLN A 166 -12.73 -1.76 9.12
N LEU A 167 -11.51 -1.21 8.90
CA LEU A 167 -11.32 0.19 8.57
C LEU A 167 -11.98 0.57 7.23
N ILE A 168 -11.97 -0.33 6.25
CA ILE A 168 -12.69 -0.14 4.97
C ILE A 168 -14.20 -0.14 5.20
N ALA A 169 -14.73 -1.09 5.97
CA ALA A 169 -16.14 -1.15 6.33
C ALA A 169 -16.61 0.10 7.09
N ASP A 170 -15.74 0.64 7.94
CA ASP A 170 -15.97 1.88 8.71
C ASP A 170 -15.74 3.16 7.88
N ARG A 171 -15.36 3.05 6.59
CA ARG A 171 -15.02 4.17 5.70
C ARG A 171 -13.88 5.05 6.23
N LYS A 172 -12.88 4.43 6.80
CA LYS A 172 -11.64 5.07 7.29
C LYS A 172 -10.43 4.76 6.43
N MET A 173 -10.49 3.67 5.68
CA MET A 173 -9.52 3.23 4.69
C MET A 173 -10.25 2.94 3.38
N THR A 174 -9.57 3.08 2.24
CA THR A 174 -10.20 2.96 0.92
C THR A 174 -10.19 1.54 0.41
N ALA A 175 -9.03 0.90 0.34
CA ALA A 175 -8.90 -0.45 -0.16
C ALA A 175 -7.59 -1.12 0.27
N THR A 176 -7.51 -2.43 0.09
CA THR A 176 -6.32 -3.24 0.30
C THR A 176 -6.24 -4.39 -0.71
N VAL A 177 -5.04 -4.76 -1.12
CA VAL A 177 -4.80 -5.94 -1.96
C VAL A 177 -4.72 -7.18 -1.07
N LYS A 178 -5.46 -8.24 -1.41
CA LYS A 178 -5.38 -9.50 -0.68
C LYS A 178 -4.19 -10.33 -1.18
N GLN A 179 -3.31 -10.72 -0.26
CA GLN A 179 -2.32 -11.77 -0.51
C GLN A 179 -2.91 -13.16 -0.24
N ASP A 180 -2.44 -14.18 -0.98
CA ASP A 180 -2.85 -15.57 -0.79
C ASP A 180 -2.13 -16.23 0.40
N ALA A 181 -2.43 -15.77 1.61
CA ALA A 181 -1.86 -16.29 2.83
C ALA A 181 -2.21 -17.78 3.07
N ASP A 182 -3.40 -18.21 2.64
CA ASP A 182 -3.85 -19.59 2.78
C ASP A 182 -3.05 -20.52 1.85
N GLY A 183 -2.80 -20.12 0.60
CA GLY A 183 -1.96 -20.84 -0.34
C GLY A 183 -0.51 -20.92 0.13
N MET A 184 0.05 -19.82 0.63
CA MET A 184 1.39 -19.82 1.22
C MET A 184 1.48 -20.77 2.43
N ALA A 185 0.51 -20.74 3.34
CA ALA A 185 0.48 -21.63 4.49
C ALA A 185 0.38 -23.11 4.10
N ALA A 186 -0.44 -23.44 3.09
CA ALA A 186 -0.57 -24.78 2.56
C ALA A 186 0.76 -25.25 1.95
N CYS A 187 1.41 -24.43 1.14
CA CYS A 187 2.72 -24.73 0.57
C CYS A 187 3.78 -24.98 1.64
N ILE A 188 3.87 -24.12 2.65
CA ILE A 188 4.80 -24.27 3.77
C ILE A 188 4.55 -25.61 4.51
N ALA A 189 3.26 -25.97 4.75
CA ALA A 189 2.91 -27.20 5.41
C ALA A 189 3.35 -28.45 4.60
N ASP A 190 3.23 -28.42 3.28
CA ASP A 190 3.67 -29.51 2.40
C ASP A 190 5.20 -29.64 2.35
N LEU A 191 5.91 -28.51 2.27
CA LEU A 191 7.37 -28.51 2.38
C LEU A 191 7.85 -29.06 3.73
N ALA A 192 7.19 -28.70 4.83
CA ALA A 192 7.51 -29.24 6.16
C ALA A 192 7.29 -30.75 6.26
N LYS A 193 6.19 -31.27 5.69
CA LYS A 193 5.92 -32.72 5.63
C LYS A 193 7.00 -33.44 4.81
N ASN A 194 7.40 -32.89 3.67
CA ASN A 194 8.45 -33.45 2.83
C ASN A 194 9.78 -33.52 3.58
N ALA A 195 10.16 -32.42 4.24
CA ALA A 195 11.38 -32.37 5.04
C ALA A 195 11.38 -33.40 6.18
N ALA A 196 10.27 -33.48 6.93
CA ALA A 196 10.11 -34.46 8.02
C ALA A 196 10.13 -35.91 7.53
N GLY A 197 9.59 -36.15 6.33
CA GLY A 197 9.57 -37.48 5.69
C GLY A 197 10.85 -37.88 4.96
N GLY A 198 11.88 -37.03 4.96
CA GLY A 198 13.15 -37.26 4.25
C GLY A 198 13.02 -37.25 2.73
N LYS A 199 11.96 -36.68 2.20
CA LYS A 199 11.72 -36.51 0.77
C LYS A 199 12.43 -35.29 0.20
N ASP A 200 12.40 -35.11 -1.12
CA ASP A 200 12.77 -33.83 -1.74
C ASP A 200 11.77 -32.76 -1.29
N LEU A 201 12.30 -31.56 -0.96
CA LEU A 201 11.44 -30.48 -0.47
C LEU A 201 10.32 -30.14 -1.45
N MET A 202 10.61 -30.20 -2.76
CA MET A 202 9.68 -29.82 -3.83
C MET A 202 8.78 -30.98 -4.29
N ASP A 203 8.81 -32.16 -3.65
CA ASP A 203 7.98 -33.30 -4.04
C ASP A 203 6.48 -32.96 -3.89
N GLY A 204 5.74 -33.09 -4.99
CA GLY A 204 4.30 -32.80 -5.01
C GLY A 204 3.89 -31.32 -4.91
N THR A 205 4.82 -30.38 -5.17
CA THR A 205 4.55 -28.94 -5.15
C THR A 205 4.17 -28.34 -6.50
N ASP A 206 3.97 -29.16 -7.53
CA ASP A 206 3.65 -28.72 -8.91
C ASP A 206 2.30 -27.97 -9.02
N SER A 207 1.44 -28.08 -8.01
CA SER A 207 0.17 -27.35 -7.96
C SER A 207 0.32 -25.88 -7.54
N TYR A 208 1.48 -25.52 -7.01
CA TYR A 208 1.78 -24.12 -6.67
C TYR A 208 2.44 -23.44 -7.87
N ASN A 209 2.12 -22.17 -8.09
CA ASN A 209 2.82 -21.38 -9.13
C ASN A 209 4.29 -21.23 -8.74
N ILE A 210 5.18 -21.82 -9.52
CA ILE A 210 6.62 -21.66 -9.37
C ILE A 210 7.08 -20.78 -10.53
N SER A 211 7.17 -19.47 -10.27
CA SER A 211 7.46 -18.49 -11.31
C SER A 211 8.94 -18.48 -11.72
N GLU A 212 9.87 -18.81 -10.82
CA GLU A 212 11.29 -18.95 -11.17
C GLU A 212 12.03 -19.91 -10.24
N LYS A 213 13.01 -20.60 -10.82
CA LYS A 213 13.97 -21.39 -10.04
C LYS A 213 15.17 -20.50 -9.72
N VAL A 214 15.31 -20.14 -8.47
CA VAL A 214 16.53 -19.54 -7.96
C VAL A 214 17.52 -20.61 -7.54
#